data_fa19c0d022b494d2595dbee955966b7c
#
_entry.id   fa19c0d022b494d2595dbee955966b7c
#
_cell.length_a   1.000
_cell.length_b   1.000
_cell.length_c   1.000
_cell.angle_alpha   90.00
_cell.angle_beta   90.00
_cell.angle_gamma   90.00
#
_symmetry.space_group_name_H-M   'P 1'
#
loop_
_entity.id
_entity.type
_entity.pdbx_description
1 polymer ?
#
loop_
_entity_poly.entity_id
_entity_poly.type
_entity_poly.pdbx_seq_one_letter_code
_entity_poly.pdbx_strand_id
1 'polypeptide(L)'
;MLRTVFILALSLFSLMTPLAAQAPEGWRVRVDQSQNASDPDDVPDLKVATMGKGFRATGGPAGTFWNPANRVMGNYTARATFNLMKPSGHVNYYGLVFGGSDLEGAAQKYVYFMVAQNGTFIIRSRVGEEVKDVRERAQHAAVRQPGADGRSTNTLEVRVAANTISYVVNGTVVHTTPKSGAAATDGLVGVRINHVLDVHVENFEVVRP
;
A
#
# COMPACT_ATOMS: atom_id res chain seq x y z
N MET A 1 64.02 0.26 35.76
CA MET A 1 63.17 1.08 34.86
C MET A 1 62.14 0.14 34.24
N LEU A 2 60.93 0.11 34.80
CA LEU A 2 59.85 -0.78 34.34
C LEU A 2 58.92 0.05 33.43
N ARG A 3 58.80 -0.30 32.13
CA ARG A 3 57.91 0.37 31.19
C ARG A 3 56.58 -0.32 31.21
N THR A 4 55.58 0.33 31.76
CA THR A 4 54.18 -0.12 31.74
C THR A 4 53.57 0.20 30.36
N VAL A 5 53.20 -0.83 29.61
CA VAL A 5 52.48 -0.70 28.34
C VAL A 5 50.98 -0.70 28.66
N PHE A 6 50.29 0.41 28.42
CA PHE A 6 48.84 0.52 28.47
C PHE A 6 48.27 0.02 27.15
N ILE A 7 47.55 -1.12 27.17
CA ILE A 7 46.77 -1.61 26.05
C ILE A 7 45.38 -0.96 26.14
N LEU A 8 45.10 -0.04 25.21
CA LEU A 8 43.79 0.59 25.06
C LEU A 8 42.89 -0.39 24.30
N ALA A 9 41.97 -1.04 24.99
CA ALA A 9 40.96 -1.89 24.37
C ALA A 9 39.89 -1.01 23.75
N LEU A 10 39.88 -0.89 22.41
CA LEU A 10 38.89 -0.16 21.65
C LEU A 10 37.65 -1.08 21.51
N SER A 11 36.63 -0.85 22.36
CA SER A 11 35.33 -1.56 22.26
C SER A 11 34.59 -1.03 21.04
N LEU A 12 34.51 -1.84 19.97
CA LEU A 12 33.59 -1.60 18.87
C LEU A 12 32.16 -1.84 19.36
N PHE A 13 31.45 -0.78 19.70
CA PHE A 13 30.01 -0.81 19.83
C PHE A 13 29.42 -0.87 18.43
N SER A 14 29.04 -2.06 17.97
CA SER A 14 28.17 -2.22 16.80
C SER A 14 26.81 -1.63 17.15
N LEU A 15 26.52 -0.43 16.62
CA LEU A 15 25.17 0.12 16.60
C LEU A 15 24.31 -0.79 15.75
N MET A 16 23.58 -1.72 16.37
CA MET A 16 22.47 -2.40 15.73
C MET A 16 21.41 -1.34 15.45
N THR A 17 21.41 -0.78 14.24
CA THR A 17 20.26 -0.05 13.74
C THR A 17 19.08 -1.02 13.73
N PRO A 18 17.91 -0.65 14.32
CA PRO A 18 16.72 -1.48 14.18
C PRO A 18 16.48 -1.68 12.68
N LEU A 19 16.20 -2.92 12.30
CA LEU A 19 15.87 -3.30 10.92
C LEU A 19 14.56 -2.60 10.58
N ALA A 20 14.65 -1.35 10.13
CA ALA A 20 13.51 -0.61 9.62
C ALA A 20 12.90 -1.46 8.52
N ALA A 21 11.57 -1.56 8.49
CA ALA A 21 10.81 -2.24 7.48
C ALA A 21 11.42 -1.95 6.09
N GLN A 22 12.14 -2.92 5.52
CA GLN A 22 12.82 -2.72 4.24
C GLN A 22 11.81 -2.97 3.12
N ALA A 23 11.23 -1.88 2.64
CA ALA A 23 10.54 -1.89 1.35
C ALA A 23 11.50 -2.41 0.26
N PRO A 24 11.02 -3.01 -0.83
CA PRO A 24 11.87 -3.41 -1.95
C PRO A 24 12.72 -2.24 -2.44
N GLU A 25 13.87 -2.54 -3.06
CA GLU A 25 14.76 -1.50 -3.58
C GLU A 25 14.02 -0.48 -4.44
N GLY A 26 14.26 0.80 -4.18
CA GLY A 26 13.60 1.94 -4.83
C GLY A 26 12.18 2.24 -4.36
N TRP A 27 11.57 1.39 -3.51
CA TRP A 27 10.27 1.68 -2.94
C TRP A 27 10.40 2.49 -1.66
N ARG A 28 9.41 3.36 -1.46
CA ARG A 28 9.21 4.16 -0.25
C ARG A 28 7.95 3.71 0.45
N VAL A 29 7.90 3.94 1.73
CA VAL A 29 6.71 3.66 2.55
C VAL A 29 6.40 4.86 3.44
N ARG A 30 5.14 5.24 3.47
CA ARG A 30 4.56 6.09 4.51
C ARG A 30 3.71 5.22 5.41
N VAL A 31 3.96 5.29 6.69
CA VAL A 31 3.18 4.61 7.73
C VAL A 31 2.23 5.64 8.34
N ASP A 32 0.93 5.32 8.36
CA ASP A 32 -0.11 6.17 8.96
C ASP A 32 -0.39 5.68 10.38
N GLN A 33 0.43 6.10 11.33
CA GLN A 33 0.21 5.80 12.75
C GLN A 33 -0.89 6.67 13.34
N SER A 34 -1.67 6.11 14.24
CA SER A 34 -2.62 6.84 15.07
C SER A 34 -1.90 7.82 15.98
N GLN A 35 -2.55 8.93 16.30
CA GLN A 35 -2.09 9.83 17.36
C GLN A 35 -2.28 9.23 18.75
N ASN A 36 -3.09 8.18 18.87
CA ASN A 36 -3.27 7.42 20.10
C ASN A 36 -2.23 6.30 20.18
N ALA A 37 -1.23 6.46 21.03
CA ALA A 37 -0.16 5.47 21.24
C ALA A 37 -0.66 4.09 21.73
N SER A 38 -1.90 4.00 22.19
CA SER A 38 -2.54 2.76 22.65
C SER A 38 -3.47 2.16 21.60
N ASP A 39 -3.43 2.64 20.35
CA ASP A 39 -4.28 2.12 19.28
C ASP A 39 -3.88 0.65 18.97
N PRO A 40 -4.76 -0.32 19.16
CA PRO A 40 -4.44 -1.73 18.93
C PRO A 40 -4.17 -2.01 17.44
N ASP A 41 -4.62 -1.15 16.54
CA ASP A 41 -4.39 -1.28 15.11
C ASP A 41 -2.94 -0.90 14.71
N ASP A 42 -2.22 -0.20 15.57
CA ASP A 42 -0.82 0.17 15.36
C ASP A 42 0.18 -0.85 15.97
N VAL A 43 -0.31 -1.92 16.59
CA VAL A 43 0.54 -2.93 17.26
C VAL A 43 0.32 -4.32 16.63
N PRO A 44 1.38 -5.07 16.30
CA PRO A 44 2.82 -4.68 16.30
C PRO A 44 3.18 -3.75 15.15
N ASP A 45 4.40 -3.22 15.14
CA ASP A 45 4.89 -2.39 14.03
C ASP A 45 4.70 -3.05 12.67
N LEU A 46 4.44 -2.22 11.65
CA LEU A 46 4.36 -2.68 10.26
C LEU A 46 5.71 -3.28 9.84
N LYS A 47 5.69 -4.55 9.45
CA LYS A 47 6.85 -5.26 8.90
C LYS A 47 6.71 -5.38 7.40
N VAL A 48 7.78 -5.05 6.68
CA VAL A 48 7.86 -5.20 5.23
C VAL A 48 9.06 -6.06 4.88
N ALA A 49 8.88 -7.03 4.01
CA ALA A 49 9.95 -7.89 3.52
C ALA A 49 9.80 -8.12 2.02
N THR A 50 10.92 -8.10 1.30
CA THR A 50 10.93 -8.54 -0.11
C THR A 50 10.50 -10.00 -0.19
N MET A 51 9.59 -10.32 -1.11
CA MET A 51 9.09 -11.67 -1.33
C MET A 51 8.88 -11.92 -2.82
N GLY A 52 9.64 -12.84 -3.39
CA GLY A 52 9.61 -13.10 -4.84
C GLY A 52 9.93 -11.85 -5.65
N LYS A 53 9.06 -11.51 -6.60
CA LYS A 53 9.15 -10.26 -7.40
C LYS A 53 8.40 -9.07 -6.77
N GLY A 54 7.98 -9.19 -5.52
CA GLY A 54 7.21 -8.19 -4.81
C GLY A 54 7.62 -8.04 -3.37
N PHE A 55 6.66 -7.78 -2.50
CA PHE A 55 6.90 -7.63 -1.06
C PHE A 55 5.69 -8.08 -0.24
N ARG A 56 5.95 -8.44 0.99
CA ARG A 56 4.95 -8.77 1.99
C ARG A 56 4.92 -7.69 3.06
N ALA A 57 3.74 -7.18 3.36
CA ALA A 57 3.49 -6.28 4.48
C ALA A 57 2.64 -6.99 5.52
N THR A 58 3.06 -6.92 6.79
CA THR A 58 2.44 -7.71 7.87
C THR A 58 2.27 -6.88 9.11
N GLY A 59 1.05 -6.87 9.67
CA GLY A 59 0.72 -6.23 10.93
C GLY A 59 0.74 -4.72 10.88
N GLY A 60 0.69 -4.10 12.03
CA GLY A 60 0.90 -2.69 12.28
C GLY A 60 -0.11 -1.73 11.66
N PRO A 61 0.26 -0.46 11.67
CA PRO A 61 -0.55 0.60 11.10
C PRO A 61 -0.67 0.50 9.57
N ALA A 62 -1.60 1.26 9.01
CA ALA A 62 -1.77 1.34 7.57
C ALA A 62 -0.52 1.90 6.88
N GLY A 63 -0.18 1.32 5.73
CA GLY A 63 0.96 1.74 4.92
C GLY A 63 0.58 2.09 3.48
N THR A 64 1.18 3.16 2.97
CA THR A 64 1.17 3.51 1.54
C THR A 64 2.57 3.31 0.99
N PHE A 65 2.68 2.53 -0.10
CA PHE A 65 3.93 2.10 -0.70
C PHE A 65 4.00 2.57 -2.15
N TRP A 66 5.10 3.14 -2.57
CA TRP A 66 5.30 3.57 -3.96
C TRP A 66 6.77 3.55 -4.36
N ASN A 67 7.02 3.46 -5.65
CA ASN A 67 8.33 3.71 -6.22
C ASN A 67 8.27 5.04 -6.98
N PRO A 68 9.16 6.01 -6.71
CA PRO A 68 9.19 7.30 -7.41
C PRO A 68 9.31 7.20 -8.94
N ALA A 69 9.87 6.09 -9.45
CA ALA A 69 9.93 5.82 -10.88
C ALA A 69 8.55 5.54 -11.51
N ASN A 70 7.55 5.18 -10.71
CA ASN A 70 6.17 4.92 -11.18
C ASN A 70 5.31 6.20 -11.21
N ARG A 71 5.89 7.29 -11.71
CA ARG A 71 5.14 8.52 -12.00
C ARG A 71 4.56 8.44 -13.41
N VAL A 72 3.27 8.71 -13.54
CA VAL A 72 2.50 8.64 -14.79
C VAL A 72 1.75 9.92 -15.08
N MET A 73 1.42 10.11 -16.36
CA MET A 73 0.58 11.19 -16.88
C MET A 73 -0.28 10.62 -18.02
N GLY A 74 -1.45 11.23 -18.22
CA GLY A 74 -2.33 10.91 -19.33
C GLY A 74 -3.07 9.58 -19.19
N ASN A 75 -2.95 8.70 -20.18
CA ASN A 75 -3.58 7.39 -20.19
C ASN A 75 -2.59 6.32 -19.70
N TYR A 76 -3.06 5.42 -18.86
CA TYR A 76 -2.25 4.30 -18.36
C TYR A 76 -3.14 3.22 -17.71
N THR A 77 -2.55 2.07 -17.50
CA THR A 77 -3.10 1.02 -16.63
C THR A 77 -2.11 0.73 -15.52
N ALA A 78 -2.56 0.81 -14.28
CA ALA A 78 -1.82 0.34 -13.12
C ALA A 78 -2.47 -0.94 -12.61
N ARG A 79 -1.68 -1.97 -12.33
CA ARG A 79 -2.19 -3.21 -11.75
C ARG A 79 -1.23 -3.83 -10.76
N ALA A 80 -1.79 -4.65 -9.86
CA ALA A 80 -1.04 -5.51 -8.95
C ALA A 80 -1.88 -6.71 -8.55
N THR A 81 -1.23 -7.79 -8.17
CA THR A 81 -1.84 -8.95 -7.54
C THR A 81 -1.60 -8.89 -6.04
N PHE A 82 -2.66 -9.05 -5.29
CA PHE A 82 -2.67 -9.04 -3.83
C PHE A 82 -3.06 -10.42 -3.32
N ASN A 83 -2.15 -11.06 -2.62
CA ASN A 83 -2.40 -12.30 -1.91
C ASN A 83 -2.62 -11.96 -0.43
N LEU A 84 -3.88 -11.99 0.02
CA LEU A 84 -4.20 -11.90 1.44
C LEU A 84 -3.77 -13.23 2.08
N MET A 85 -2.78 -13.15 2.96
CA MET A 85 -2.19 -14.32 3.64
C MET A 85 -2.89 -14.60 4.97
N LYS A 86 -3.38 -13.52 5.62
CA LYS A 86 -4.16 -13.59 6.85
C LYS A 86 -5.07 -12.37 6.93
N PRO A 87 -6.40 -12.55 7.10
CA PRO A 87 -7.32 -11.46 7.33
C PRO A 87 -7.13 -10.88 8.73
N SER A 88 -7.50 -9.62 8.91
CA SER A 88 -7.61 -9.00 10.23
C SER A 88 -8.89 -9.42 10.95
N GLY A 89 -8.98 -9.15 12.26
CA GLY A 89 -10.16 -9.44 13.08
C GLY A 89 -11.40 -8.61 12.71
N HIS A 90 -11.23 -7.54 11.94
CA HIS A 90 -12.30 -6.69 11.41
C HIS A 90 -12.06 -6.37 9.93
N VAL A 91 -13.02 -5.70 9.27
CA VAL A 91 -12.95 -5.46 7.82
C VAL A 91 -11.91 -4.42 7.51
N ASN A 92 -10.81 -4.84 6.89
CA ASN A 92 -9.73 -4.00 6.41
C ASN A 92 -9.50 -4.15 4.92
N TYR A 93 -8.89 -3.14 4.30
CA TYR A 93 -8.78 -2.98 2.87
C TYR A 93 -7.32 -2.95 2.40
N TYR A 94 -7.09 -3.45 1.19
CA TYR A 94 -5.81 -3.37 0.49
C TYR A 94 -6.04 -3.12 -1.01
N GLY A 95 -5.12 -2.43 -1.68
CA GLY A 95 -5.28 -2.17 -3.11
C GLY A 95 -4.34 -1.11 -3.67
N LEU A 96 -4.76 -0.50 -4.77
CA LEU A 96 -3.99 0.44 -5.57
C LEU A 96 -4.15 1.89 -5.11
N VAL A 97 -3.07 2.66 -5.24
CA VAL A 97 -3.02 4.13 -5.12
C VAL A 97 -2.62 4.71 -6.47
N PHE A 98 -3.25 5.81 -6.89
CA PHE A 98 -2.91 6.51 -8.12
C PHE A 98 -3.15 8.02 -7.99
N GLY A 99 -2.61 8.81 -8.93
CA GLY A 99 -2.67 10.27 -8.89
C GLY A 99 -1.92 10.87 -7.69
N GLY A 100 -0.91 10.14 -7.18
CA GLY A 100 -0.21 10.49 -5.95
C GLY A 100 0.69 11.72 -6.08
N SER A 101 0.60 12.64 -5.13
CA SER A 101 1.54 13.74 -4.93
C SER A 101 1.79 13.95 -3.45
N ASP A 102 2.99 14.41 -3.11
CA ASP A 102 3.43 14.65 -1.73
C ASP A 102 3.15 13.48 -0.77
N LEU A 103 3.40 12.25 -1.22
CA LEU A 103 3.03 11.04 -0.47
C LEU A 103 3.79 10.91 0.87
N GLU A 104 4.90 11.60 1.06
CA GLU A 104 5.66 11.66 2.31
C GLU A 104 5.17 12.78 3.25
N GLY A 105 4.64 13.86 2.67
CA GLY A 105 4.30 15.08 3.39
C GLY A 105 2.89 15.09 3.98
N ALA A 106 2.61 16.14 4.75
CA ALA A 106 1.28 16.37 5.33
C ALA A 106 0.24 16.75 4.27
N ALA A 107 0.66 17.33 3.12
CA ALA A 107 -0.22 17.71 2.02
C ALA A 107 -0.44 16.58 0.99
N GLN A 108 -0.23 15.34 1.40
CA GLN A 108 -0.41 14.16 0.56
C GLN A 108 -1.76 14.17 -0.19
N LYS A 109 -1.73 13.81 -1.47
CA LYS A 109 -2.94 13.68 -2.29
C LYS A 109 -2.86 12.40 -3.09
N TYR A 110 -3.93 11.63 -3.13
CA TYR A 110 -4.06 10.45 -3.97
C TYR A 110 -5.50 9.93 -4.01
N VAL A 111 -5.78 9.11 -5.00
CA VAL A 111 -6.99 8.26 -5.04
C VAL A 111 -6.56 6.83 -4.74
N TYR A 112 -7.39 6.09 -4.01
CA TYR A 112 -7.15 4.69 -3.76
C TYR A 112 -8.39 3.84 -4.07
N PHE A 113 -8.12 2.70 -4.70
CA PHE A 113 -9.09 1.66 -5.01
C PHE A 113 -8.68 0.38 -4.29
N MET A 114 -9.51 -0.08 -3.38
CA MET A 114 -9.17 -1.17 -2.47
C MET A 114 -10.31 -2.16 -2.34
N VAL A 115 -9.95 -3.42 -2.05
CA VAL A 115 -10.87 -4.52 -1.76
C VAL A 115 -10.66 -5.02 -0.33
N ALA A 116 -11.66 -5.68 0.22
CA ALA A 116 -11.64 -6.26 1.56
C ALA A 116 -11.96 -7.75 1.57
N GLN A 117 -11.59 -8.39 2.69
CA GLN A 117 -11.79 -9.81 2.95
C GLN A 117 -13.26 -10.27 2.93
N ASN A 118 -14.20 -9.35 3.06
CA ASN A 118 -15.64 -9.64 3.04
C ASN A 118 -16.30 -9.48 1.66
N GLY A 119 -15.50 -9.35 0.58
CA GLY A 119 -16.00 -9.22 -0.78
C GLY A 119 -16.42 -7.81 -1.18
N THR A 120 -16.13 -6.80 -0.36
CA THR A 120 -16.45 -5.41 -0.67
C THR A 120 -15.27 -4.66 -1.30
N PHE A 121 -15.57 -3.56 -2.00
CA PHE A 121 -14.57 -2.60 -2.48
C PHE A 121 -14.96 -1.17 -2.09
N ILE A 122 -13.96 -0.27 -2.09
CA ILE A 122 -14.11 1.17 -1.89
C ILE A 122 -13.25 1.92 -2.90
N ILE A 123 -13.66 3.14 -3.25
CA ILE A 123 -12.82 4.10 -3.97
C ILE A 123 -12.89 5.41 -3.20
N ARG A 124 -11.74 5.94 -2.81
CA ARG A 124 -11.67 7.16 -2.02
C ARG A 124 -10.58 8.09 -2.55
N SER A 125 -10.75 9.38 -2.32
CA SER A 125 -9.71 10.38 -2.49
C SER A 125 -9.23 10.87 -1.14
N ARG A 126 -7.93 11.13 -1.02
CA ARG A 126 -7.32 11.72 0.16
C ARG A 126 -6.61 13.02 -0.21
N VAL A 127 -6.80 14.06 0.60
CA VAL A 127 -6.09 15.35 0.52
C VAL A 127 -5.69 15.73 1.95
N GLY A 128 -4.41 15.61 2.28
CA GLY A 128 -3.95 15.73 3.65
C GLY A 128 -4.60 14.68 4.54
N GLU A 129 -5.35 15.12 5.54
CA GLU A 129 -6.12 14.25 6.44
C GLU A 129 -7.56 14.03 5.96
N GLU A 130 -8.05 14.85 5.04
CA GLU A 130 -9.41 14.72 4.52
C GLU A 130 -9.52 13.53 3.57
N VAL A 131 -10.54 12.70 3.84
CA VAL A 131 -10.89 11.53 3.01
C VAL A 131 -12.33 11.67 2.54
N LYS A 132 -12.54 11.53 1.21
CA LYS A 132 -13.86 11.58 0.58
C LYS A 132 -14.13 10.30 -0.18
N ASP A 133 -15.35 9.79 -0.08
CA ASP A 133 -15.81 8.68 -0.90
C ASP A 133 -16.03 9.14 -2.35
N VAL A 134 -15.35 8.50 -3.29
CA VAL A 134 -15.64 8.54 -4.74
C VAL A 134 -16.69 7.49 -5.04
N ARG A 135 -16.56 6.33 -4.42
CA ARG A 135 -17.54 5.24 -4.36
C ARG A 135 -17.54 4.66 -2.96
N GLU A 136 -18.66 4.78 -2.27
CA GLU A 136 -18.88 4.14 -0.99
C GLU A 136 -18.69 2.62 -1.07
N ARG A 137 -18.61 1.99 0.09
CA ARG A 137 -18.50 0.54 0.20
C ARG A 137 -19.60 -0.16 -0.61
N ALA A 138 -19.16 -1.05 -1.51
CA ALA A 138 -20.06 -1.87 -2.31
C ALA A 138 -19.59 -3.32 -2.36
N GLN A 139 -20.52 -4.24 -2.32
CA GLN A 139 -20.27 -5.67 -2.53
C GLN A 139 -20.15 -5.95 -4.03
N HIS A 140 -19.21 -6.83 -4.41
CA HIS A 140 -19.11 -7.28 -5.79
C HIS A 140 -18.57 -8.71 -5.87
N ALA A 141 -19.22 -9.56 -6.70
CA ALA A 141 -18.88 -10.97 -6.83
C ALA A 141 -17.45 -11.22 -7.39
N ALA A 142 -16.89 -10.25 -8.12
CA ALA A 142 -15.52 -10.33 -8.61
C ALA A 142 -14.46 -10.26 -7.49
N VAL A 143 -14.79 -9.74 -6.32
CA VAL A 143 -13.87 -9.69 -5.16
C VAL A 143 -13.89 -11.05 -4.48
N ARG A 144 -12.78 -11.79 -4.62
CA ARG A 144 -12.64 -13.10 -4.00
C ARG A 144 -12.42 -12.95 -2.50
N GLN A 145 -13.23 -13.64 -1.74
CA GLN A 145 -13.13 -13.72 -0.28
C GLN A 145 -12.16 -14.84 0.13
N PRO A 146 -11.61 -14.79 1.35
CA PRO A 146 -10.78 -15.85 1.88
C PRO A 146 -11.51 -17.20 1.89
N GLY A 147 -10.80 -18.24 1.49
CA GLY A 147 -11.24 -19.61 1.64
C GLY A 147 -11.13 -20.13 3.09
N ALA A 148 -11.30 -21.42 3.28
CA ALA A 148 -11.18 -22.07 4.59
C ALA A 148 -9.79 -21.93 5.23
N ASP A 149 -8.77 -21.70 4.40
CA ASP A 149 -7.38 -21.44 4.82
C ASP A 149 -7.13 -19.98 5.22
N GLY A 150 -8.14 -19.12 5.17
CA GLY A 150 -8.05 -17.70 5.45
C GLY A 150 -7.37 -16.87 4.35
N ARG A 151 -7.15 -17.44 3.14
CA ARG A 151 -6.41 -16.79 2.06
C ARG A 151 -7.29 -16.45 0.87
N SER A 152 -6.93 -15.36 0.19
CA SER A 152 -7.53 -15.00 -1.10
C SER A 152 -6.53 -14.27 -1.97
N THR A 153 -6.71 -14.39 -3.29
CA THR A 153 -5.91 -13.66 -4.28
C THR A 153 -6.83 -12.81 -5.14
N ASN A 154 -6.55 -11.50 -5.19
CA ASN A 154 -7.25 -10.55 -6.03
C ASN A 154 -6.23 -9.77 -6.88
N THR A 155 -6.46 -9.68 -8.18
CA THR A 155 -5.73 -8.77 -9.07
C THR A 155 -6.59 -7.53 -9.28
N LEU A 156 -6.04 -6.37 -8.93
CA LEU A 156 -6.69 -5.07 -9.09
C LEU A 156 -6.04 -4.31 -10.23
N GLU A 157 -6.87 -3.61 -11.02
CA GLU A 157 -6.40 -2.70 -12.05
C GLU A 157 -7.15 -1.38 -11.97
N VAL A 158 -6.44 -0.27 -12.23
CA VAL A 158 -7.00 1.05 -12.51
C VAL A 158 -6.60 1.39 -13.94
N ARG A 159 -7.60 1.52 -14.82
CA ARG A 159 -7.40 1.89 -16.23
C ARG A 159 -7.83 3.34 -16.42
N VAL A 160 -6.87 4.23 -16.63
CA VAL A 160 -7.11 5.64 -16.89
C VAL A 160 -7.09 5.86 -18.40
N ALA A 161 -8.23 6.24 -18.95
CA ALA A 161 -8.41 6.60 -20.35
C ALA A 161 -8.66 8.11 -20.49
N ALA A 162 -8.87 8.59 -21.74
CA ALA A 162 -9.06 10.02 -22.00
C ALA A 162 -10.22 10.65 -21.19
N ASN A 163 -11.33 9.95 -21.08
CA ASN A 163 -12.56 10.47 -20.46
C ASN A 163 -13.06 9.65 -19.26
N THR A 164 -12.47 8.51 -18.98
CA THR A 164 -12.97 7.56 -17.96
C THR A 164 -11.85 6.94 -17.15
N ILE A 165 -12.19 6.54 -15.93
CA ILE A 165 -11.36 5.71 -15.07
C ILE A 165 -12.17 4.43 -14.80
N SER A 166 -11.63 3.29 -15.17
CA SER A 166 -12.26 1.98 -14.88
C SER A 166 -11.52 1.28 -13.75
N TYR A 167 -12.27 0.76 -12.81
CA TYR A 167 -11.79 0.01 -11.66
C TYR A 167 -12.11 -1.46 -11.87
N VAL A 168 -11.08 -2.29 -11.85
CA VAL A 168 -11.18 -3.69 -12.29
C VAL A 168 -10.69 -4.62 -11.18
N VAL A 169 -11.44 -5.67 -10.91
CA VAL A 169 -11.06 -6.75 -9.99
C VAL A 169 -11.14 -8.06 -10.76
N ASN A 170 -10.05 -8.82 -10.78
CA ASN A 170 -9.96 -10.13 -11.42
C ASN A 170 -10.49 -10.14 -12.88
N GLY A 171 -10.16 -9.09 -13.63
CA GLY A 171 -10.57 -8.90 -15.03
C GLY A 171 -11.97 -8.31 -15.23
N THR A 172 -12.77 -8.17 -14.17
CA THR A 172 -14.12 -7.61 -14.23
C THR A 172 -14.14 -6.14 -13.83
N VAL A 173 -14.75 -5.26 -14.65
CA VAL A 173 -14.97 -3.86 -14.29
C VAL A 173 -16.03 -3.80 -13.19
N VAL A 174 -15.65 -3.35 -12.01
CA VAL A 174 -16.54 -3.23 -10.83
C VAL A 174 -17.13 -1.84 -10.68
N HIS A 175 -16.45 -0.82 -11.25
CA HIS A 175 -16.92 0.56 -11.25
C HIS A 175 -16.24 1.38 -12.35
N THR A 176 -16.90 2.47 -12.77
CA THR A 176 -16.34 3.44 -13.73
C THR A 176 -16.73 4.84 -13.28
N THR A 177 -15.78 5.78 -13.35
CA THR A 177 -16.03 7.20 -13.11
C THR A 177 -15.61 8.04 -14.31
N PRO A 178 -16.25 9.18 -14.57
CA PRO A 178 -15.71 10.18 -15.50
C PRO A 178 -14.33 10.65 -15.02
N LYS A 179 -13.41 10.90 -15.95
CA LYS A 179 -12.12 11.52 -15.62
C LYS A 179 -12.28 13.02 -15.33
N SER A 180 -13.26 13.69 -15.97
CA SER A 180 -13.60 15.07 -15.70
C SER A 180 -14.20 15.23 -14.30
N GLY A 181 -13.65 16.12 -13.49
CA GLY A 181 -14.08 16.34 -12.10
C GLY A 181 -13.58 15.30 -11.11
N ALA A 182 -12.85 14.27 -11.58
CA ALA A 182 -12.15 13.36 -10.69
C ALA A 182 -10.97 14.05 -10.00
N ALA A 183 -10.57 13.54 -8.84
CA ALA A 183 -9.25 13.85 -8.29
C ALA A 183 -8.17 13.55 -9.34
N ALA A 184 -7.05 14.29 -9.30
CA ALA A 184 -5.96 14.15 -10.27
C ALA A 184 -5.58 12.67 -10.48
N THR A 185 -5.50 12.26 -11.75
CA THR A 185 -5.05 10.91 -12.12
C THR A 185 -3.55 10.86 -12.42
N ASP A 186 -2.96 12.01 -12.75
CA ASP A 186 -1.54 12.15 -13.04
C ASP A 186 -0.74 12.22 -11.73
N GLY A 187 0.35 11.48 -11.65
CA GLY A 187 1.16 11.46 -10.44
C GLY A 187 1.79 10.09 -10.15
N LEU A 188 2.08 9.85 -8.90
CA LEU A 188 2.64 8.59 -8.43
C LEU A 188 1.58 7.49 -8.38
N VAL A 189 2.01 6.27 -8.69
CA VAL A 189 1.21 5.06 -8.55
C VAL A 189 1.88 4.13 -7.56
N GLY A 190 1.07 3.48 -6.74
CA GLY A 190 1.55 2.58 -5.69
C GLY A 190 0.45 1.69 -5.15
N VAL A 191 0.65 1.23 -3.92
CA VAL A 191 -0.31 0.37 -3.22
C VAL A 191 -0.55 0.91 -1.81
N ARG A 192 -1.72 0.57 -1.26
CA ARG A 192 -2.07 0.84 0.13
C ARG A 192 -2.58 -0.44 0.79
N ILE A 193 -2.10 -0.69 1.99
CA ILE A 193 -2.52 -1.79 2.83
C ILE A 193 -2.94 -1.20 4.17
N ASN A 194 -4.17 -1.45 4.59
CA ASN A 194 -4.66 -0.99 5.88
C ASN A 194 -4.11 -1.86 7.02
N HIS A 195 -4.35 -1.42 8.24
CA HIS A 195 -3.77 -1.98 9.45
C HIS A 195 -4.12 -3.46 9.69
N VAL A 196 -3.25 -4.13 10.42
CA VAL A 196 -3.40 -5.51 10.95
C VAL A 196 -3.65 -6.58 9.86
N LEU A 197 -3.30 -6.28 8.61
CA LEU A 197 -3.36 -7.23 7.50
C LEU A 197 -2.01 -7.93 7.30
N ASP A 198 -2.07 -9.09 6.65
CA ASP A 198 -0.92 -9.81 6.13
C ASP A 198 -1.13 -10.00 4.63
N VAL A 199 -0.46 -9.20 3.81
CA VAL A 199 -0.65 -9.14 2.36
C VAL A 199 0.69 -9.25 1.64
N HIS A 200 0.77 -10.19 0.70
CA HIS A 200 1.84 -10.26 -0.29
C HIS A 200 1.39 -9.58 -1.58
N VAL A 201 2.12 -8.57 -1.99
CA VAL A 201 1.92 -7.81 -3.24
C VAL A 201 2.92 -8.29 -4.27
N GLU A 202 2.45 -8.65 -5.45
CA GLU A 202 3.28 -9.08 -6.57
C GLU A 202 2.74 -8.56 -7.91
N ASN A 203 3.54 -8.69 -8.97
CA ASN A 203 3.18 -8.29 -10.32
C ASN A 203 2.68 -6.84 -10.41
N PHE A 204 3.26 -5.95 -9.57
CA PHE A 204 2.97 -4.53 -9.70
C PHE A 204 3.57 -4.00 -10.99
N GLU A 205 2.74 -3.41 -11.82
CA GLU A 205 3.19 -2.80 -13.06
C GLU A 205 2.35 -1.59 -13.44
N VAL A 206 2.96 -0.71 -14.22
CA VAL A 206 2.31 0.45 -14.83
C VAL A 206 2.59 0.42 -16.32
N VAL A 207 1.53 0.22 -17.12
CA VAL A 207 1.59 0.16 -18.57
C VAL A 207 1.08 1.46 -19.15
N ARG A 208 1.86 2.05 -20.05
CA ARG A 208 1.48 3.21 -20.86
C ARG A 208 1.13 2.71 -22.26
N PRO A 209 0.05 3.25 -22.89
CA PRO A 209 -0.29 2.91 -24.28
C PRO A 209 0.77 3.39 -25.24
#